data_85d36e71537fa29ce9b32cde34ad2a08
#
_entry.id   85d36e71537fa29ce9b32cde34ad2a08
#
_cell.length_a   1.000
_cell.length_b   1.000
_cell.length_c   1.000
_cell.angle_alpha   90.00
_cell.angle_beta   90.00
_cell.angle_gamma   90.00
#
_symmetry.space_group_name_H-M   'P 1'
#
loop_
_entity.id
_entity.type
_entity.pdbx_description
1 polymer ?
#
loop_
_entity_poly.entity_id
_entity_poly.type
_entity_poly.pdbx_seq_one_letter_code
_entity_poly.pdbx_strand_id
1 'polypeptide(L)'
;MLETLGVWQGIADEAQPVTEIEITDSSLEAGIRPVLLKYENRLTEDGGSEPASHIVPATALERALQASVASDPVLTVIAPAEIARFTDTGSSVAITLADGTEITAALLVGAEGRRSASRDAAHIKTVGWKYGQTAIVTTIAHERPHNGHAIQHFLPAGPFAILPLPGNRSCLTWTEDADEARRILALDDAGFLAEVDKRVAGRLGAVEVVGPRQSWPLEMHLARAYVAPRYALLGDAAHGVHPIAGQGLNLAFRDVAALSEVIVDAMRLGLDPGSLQTLGRYERWRRFDSFMSAAAFDGLNKLFSNDWLLIRAARDFGLGVVDRLPELKRRLVNEAAGMTGDLPRLFRSERL
;
A
#
# COMPACT_ATOMS: atom_id res chain seq x y z
N MET A 1 -0.01 14.44 -5.95
CA MET A 1 -1.33 13.94 -6.39
C MET A 1 -2.46 14.37 -5.46
N LEU A 2 -2.53 13.97 -4.19
CA LEU A 2 -3.66 14.34 -3.31
C LEU A 2 -3.79 15.86 -3.12
N GLU A 3 -2.69 16.60 -3.08
CA GLU A 3 -2.69 18.06 -3.07
C GLU A 3 -3.25 18.65 -4.37
N THR A 4 -2.78 18.14 -5.51
CA THR A 4 -3.24 18.59 -6.84
C THR A 4 -4.75 18.39 -7.03
N LEU A 5 -5.29 17.34 -6.40
CA LEU A 5 -6.72 17.00 -6.38
C LEU A 5 -7.52 17.72 -5.27
N GLY A 6 -6.85 18.51 -4.40
CA GLY A 6 -7.51 19.19 -3.30
C GLY A 6 -7.96 18.28 -2.14
N VAL A 7 -7.57 17.01 -2.13
CA VAL A 7 -7.94 16.03 -1.09
C VAL A 7 -7.06 16.17 0.15
N TRP A 8 -5.78 16.58 -0.04
CA TRP A 8 -4.79 16.65 1.04
C TRP A 8 -5.21 17.54 2.19
N GLN A 9 -5.82 18.69 1.89
CA GLN A 9 -6.29 19.65 2.89
C GLN A 9 -7.31 19.05 3.86
N GLY A 10 -8.08 18.07 3.40
CA GLY A 10 -9.08 17.38 4.22
C GLY A 10 -8.50 16.33 5.18
N ILE A 11 -7.20 16.02 5.08
CA ILE A 11 -6.53 15.00 5.90
C ILE A 11 -5.25 15.47 6.57
N ALA A 12 -4.76 16.67 6.24
CA ALA A 12 -3.45 17.17 6.69
C ALA A 12 -3.31 17.17 8.21
N ASP A 13 -4.35 17.55 8.94
CA ASP A 13 -4.34 17.60 10.42
C ASP A 13 -4.33 16.20 11.08
N GLU A 14 -4.72 15.16 10.33
CA GLU A 14 -4.71 13.77 10.78
C GLU A 14 -3.52 12.97 10.21
N ALA A 15 -2.72 13.59 9.35
CA ALA A 15 -1.54 13.00 8.74
C ALA A 15 -0.32 13.19 9.65
N GLN A 16 0.22 12.07 10.16
CA GLN A 16 1.43 12.10 10.97
C GLN A 16 2.67 12.00 10.09
N PRO A 17 3.54 13.03 10.06
CA PRO A 17 4.80 12.93 9.34
C PRO A 17 5.71 11.86 9.94
N VAL A 18 6.36 11.08 9.08
CA VAL A 18 7.42 10.15 9.46
C VAL A 18 8.75 10.86 9.28
N THR A 19 9.41 11.16 10.39
CA THR A 19 10.68 11.91 10.39
C THR A 19 11.90 10.99 10.29
N GLU A 20 11.77 9.77 10.82
CA GLU A 20 12.85 8.81 10.89
C GLU A 20 12.31 7.38 10.73
N ILE A 21 13.07 6.53 10.06
CA ILE A 21 12.78 5.10 9.94
C ILE A 21 13.91 4.32 10.55
N GLU A 22 13.55 3.39 11.44
CA GLU A 22 14.46 2.48 12.12
C GLU A 22 14.13 1.03 11.75
N ILE A 23 15.14 0.29 11.31
CA ILE A 23 15.04 -1.13 10.98
C ILE A 23 15.87 -1.92 11.98
N THR A 24 15.21 -2.89 12.62
CA THR A 24 15.81 -3.81 13.59
C THR A 24 15.52 -5.26 13.19
N ASP A 25 16.36 -6.18 13.63
CA ASP A 25 16.19 -7.62 13.42
C ASP A 25 16.65 -8.38 14.66
N SER A 26 15.79 -9.24 15.19
CA SER A 26 16.14 -10.14 16.29
C SER A 26 15.10 -11.25 16.46
N SER A 27 15.36 -12.25 17.28
CA SER A 27 14.32 -13.12 17.81
C SER A 27 13.44 -12.33 18.81
N LEU A 28 12.25 -12.84 19.06
CA LEU A 28 11.31 -12.21 20.00
C LEU A 28 11.86 -12.18 21.45
N GLU A 29 12.63 -13.21 21.82
CA GLU A 29 13.24 -13.39 23.15
C GLU A 29 14.55 -12.60 23.32
N ALA A 30 15.05 -11.95 22.28
CA ALA A 30 16.30 -11.20 22.36
C ALA A 30 16.14 -10.00 23.30
N GLY A 31 16.95 -9.95 24.36
CA GLY A 31 16.97 -8.83 25.30
C GLY A 31 17.48 -7.52 24.70
N ILE A 32 18.25 -7.59 23.62
CA ILE A 32 18.77 -6.45 22.87
C ILE A 32 18.35 -6.58 21.42
N ARG A 33 17.78 -5.51 20.86
CA ARG A 33 17.38 -5.42 19.45
C ARG A 33 18.28 -4.42 18.75
N PRO A 34 19.34 -4.88 18.08
CA PRO A 34 20.27 -3.98 17.41
C PRO A 34 19.56 -3.24 16.27
N VAL A 35 19.85 -1.95 16.16
CA VAL A 35 19.43 -1.15 15.01
C VAL A 35 20.38 -1.45 13.87
N LEU A 36 19.86 -2.03 12.80
CA LEU A 36 20.66 -2.42 11.63
C LEU A 36 20.73 -1.29 10.59
N LEU A 37 19.66 -0.51 10.51
CA LEU A 37 19.58 0.63 9.60
C LEU A 37 18.72 1.72 10.23
N LYS A 38 19.23 2.95 10.19
CA LYS A 38 18.53 4.13 10.65
C LYS A 38 18.73 5.27 9.66
N TYR A 39 17.65 5.96 9.28
CA TYR A 39 17.76 7.09 8.37
C TYR A 39 16.66 8.12 8.58
N GLU A 40 17.02 9.37 8.30
CA GLU A 40 16.07 10.46 8.23
C GLU A 40 15.18 10.28 6.98
N ASN A 41 13.87 10.38 7.18
CA ASN A 41 12.87 10.21 6.12
C ASN A 41 12.51 11.58 5.53
N ARG A 42 13.43 12.14 4.75
CA ARG A 42 13.27 13.47 4.13
C ARG A 42 13.51 13.41 2.63
N LEU A 43 12.79 14.25 1.89
CA LEU A 43 13.07 14.49 0.46
C LEU A 43 14.31 15.39 0.37
N THR A 44 15.38 14.89 -0.28
CA THR A 44 16.71 15.55 -0.27
C THR A 44 17.07 16.27 -1.57
N GLU A 45 16.19 16.37 -2.56
CA GLU A 45 16.58 16.90 -3.88
C GLU A 45 16.89 18.40 -3.90
N ASP A 46 16.34 19.21 -2.95
CA ASP A 46 16.61 20.66 -2.89
C ASP A 46 16.89 21.20 -1.47
N GLY A 47 17.37 20.37 -0.56
CA GLY A 47 17.62 20.80 0.83
C GLY A 47 16.33 21.09 1.62
N GLY A 48 15.19 20.61 1.14
CA GLY A 48 13.90 20.76 1.79
C GLY A 48 13.84 19.96 3.11
N SER A 49 13.14 20.53 4.09
CA SER A 49 12.93 19.89 5.41
C SER A 49 11.68 19.01 5.44
N GLU A 50 11.04 18.77 4.30
CA GLU A 50 9.76 18.07 4.23
C GLU A 50 9.94 16.55 4.42
N PRO A 51 9.05 15.92 5.22
CA PRO A 51 9.03 14.48 5.38
C PRO A 51 8.70 13.79 4.05
N ALA A 52 9.43 12.71 3.73
CA ALA A 52 9.19 11.93 2.52
C ALA A 52 7.87 11.12 2.57
N SER A 53 7.31 10.90 3.76
CA SER A 53 6.06 10.16 3.92
C SER A 53 5.28 10.57 5.17
N HIS A 54 3.98 10.31 5.13
CA HIS A 54 3.03 10.50 6.23
C HIS A 54 2.23 9.23 6.47
N ILE A 55 1.92 8.94 7.72
CA ILE A 55 0.94 7.91 8.08
C ILE A 55 -0.41 8.58 8.23
N VAL A 56 -1.37 8.12 7.45
CA VAL A 56 -2.75 8.65 7.42
C VAL A 56 -3.72 7.54 7.82
N PRO A 57 -4.62 7.77 8.78
CA PRO A 57 -5.70 6.83 9.06
C PRO A 57 -6.55 6.59 7.81
N ALA A 58 -6.82 5.31 7.48
CA ALA A 58 -7.61 4.97 6.29
C ALA A 58 -8.98 5.66 6.28
N THR A 59 -9.63 5.73 7.44
CA THR A 59 -10.93 6.40 7.62
C THR A 59 -10.89 7.91 7.33
N ALA A 60 -9.78 8.58 7.62
CA ALA A 60 -9.59 10.00 7.30
C ALA A 60 -9.49 10.21 5.77
N LEU A 61 -8.68 9.37 5.11
CA LEU A 61 -8.53 9.40 3.66
C LEU A 61 -9.84 9.07 2.94
N GLU A 62 -10.55 8.02 3.37
CA GLU A 62 -11.86 7.65 2.81
C GLU A 62 -12.88 8.78 2.96
N ARG A 63 -12.98 9.40 4.13
CA ARG A 63 -13.86 10.53 4.37
C ARG A 63 -13.55 11.72 3.45
N ALA A 64 -12.28 12.07 3.28
CA ALA A 64 -11.86 13.18 2.43
C ALA A 64 -12.14 12.90 0.94
N LEU A 65 -11.91 11.67 0.48
CA LEU A 65 -12.24 11.25 -0.88
C LEU A 65 -13.74 11.26 -1.12
N GLN A 66 -14.55 10.73 -0.19
CA GLN A 66 -16.02 10.76 -0.27
C GLN A 66 -16.56 12.20 -0.32
N ALA A 67 -16.01 13.09 0.51
CA ALA A 67 -16.39 14.51 0.50
C ALA A 67 -16.04 15.17 -0.85
N SER A 68 -14.87 14.87 -1.41
CA SER A 68 -14.45 15.37 -2.71
C SER A 68 -15.38 14.88 -3.82
N VAL A 69 -15.71 13.58 -3.83
CA VAL A 69 -16.66 12.99 -4.80
C VAL A 69 -18.04 13.59 -4.66
N ALA A 70 -18.57 13.77 -3.45
CA ALA A 70 -19.89 14.31 -3.19
C ALA A 70 -20.02 15.79 -3.60
N SER A 71 -18.90 16.53 -3.61
CA SER A 71 -18.89 17.94 -3.99
C SER A 71 -18.75 18.19 -5.50
N ASP A 72 -18.40 17.17 -6.28
CA ASP A 72 -18.19 17.28 -7.72
C ASP A 72 -19.50 16.97 -8.50
N PRO A 73 -20.11 17.94 -9.15
CA PRO A 73 -21.40 17.77 -9.86
C PRO A 73 -21.28 16.89 -11.12
N VAL A 74 -20.06 16.62 -11.61
CA VAL A 74 -19.82 15.77 -12.78
C VAL A 74 -19.87 14.28 -12.40
N LEU A 75 -19.62 13.97 -11.13
CA LEU A 75 -19.57 12.59 -10.64
C LEU A 75 -20.96 12.11 -10.20
N THR A 76 -21.36 10.93 -10.66
CA THR A 76 -22.56 10.24 -10.20
C THR A 76 -22.17 9.02 -9.38
N VAL A 77 -22.59 8.97 -8.12
CA VAL A 77 -22.40 7.82 -7.24
C VAL A 77 -23.66 6.97 -7.22
N ILE A 78 -23.52 5.70 -7.58
CA ILE A 78 -24.59 4.70 -7.50
C ILE A 78 -24.17 3.67 -6.44
N ALA A 79 -24.77 3.78 -5.25
CA ALA A 79 -24.45 2.92 -4.12
C ALA A 79 -25.71 2.66 -3.25
N PRO A 80 -25.97 1.41 -2.83
CA PRO A 80 -25.20 0.21 -3.20
C PRO A 80 -25.45 -0.23 -4.64
N ALA A 81 -24.43 -0.74 -5.32
CA ALA A 81 -24.55 -1.28 -6.67
C ALA A 81 -23.59 -2.46 -6.90
N GLU A 82 -24.03 -3.43 -7.67
CA GLU A 82 -23.25 -4.58 -8.08
C GLU A 82 -23.36 -4.77 -9.59
N ILE A 83 -22.22 -4.98 -10.26
CA ILE A 83 -22.20 -5.24 -11.70
C ILE A 83 -22.52 -6.73 -11.93
N ALA A 84 -23.66 -7.00 -12.57
CA ALA A 84 -24.05 -8.35 -12.93
C ALA A 84 -23.31 -8.83 -14.19
N ARG A 85 -23.14 -7.96 -15.18
CA ARG A 85 -22.40 -8.24 -16.43
C ARG A 85 -21.99 -6.96 -17.13
N PHE A 86 -21.01 -7.05 -18.01
CA PHE A 86 -20.72 -6.00 -18.98
C PHE A 86 -20.25 -6.60 -20.31
N THR A 87 -20.42 -5.86 -21.38
CA THR A 87 -20.11 -6.30 -22.76
C THR A 87 -19.55 -5.12 -23.57
N ASP A 88 -18.44 -5.36 -24.25
CA ASP A 88 -17.92 -4.43 -25.26
C ASP A 88 -18.88 -4.40 -26.47
N THR A 89 -19.31 -3.22 -26.86
CA THR A 89 -20.18 -2.98 -28.03
C THR A 89 -19.40 -2.43 -29.23
N GLY A 90 -18.06 -2.35 -29.13
CA GLY A 90 -17.17 -1.76 -30.12
C GLY A 90 -16.86 -0.28 -29.83
N SER A 91 -17.87 0.57 -29.72
CA SER A 91 -17.71 2.01 -29.42
C SER A 91 -17.91 2.37 -27.94
N SER A 92 -18.50 1.47 -27.16
CA SER A 92 -18.82 1.66 -25.74
C SER A 92 -18.80 0.34 -24.99
N VAL A 93 -18.87 0.38 -23.67
CA VAL A 93 -19.16 -0.79 -22.83
C VAL A 93 -20.60 -0.65 -22.29
N ALA A 94 -21.41 -1.67 -22.51
CA ALA A 94 -22.74 -1.80 -21.91
C ALA A 94 -22.60 -2.55 -20.57
N ILE A 95 -23.09 -1.98 -19.48
CA ILE A 95 -23.00 -2.49 -18.11
C ILE A 95 -24.42 -2.72 -17.61
N THR A 96 -24.70 -3.89 -17.07
CA THR A 96 -25.98 -4.20 -16.40
C THR A 96 -25.70 -4.41 -14.92
N LEU A 97 -26.37 -3.66 -14.07
CA LEU A 97 -26.32 -3.84 -12.62
C LEU A 97 -27.24 -4.99 -12.18
N ALA A 98 -27.05 -5.47 -10.95
CA ALA A 98 -27.84 -6.58 -10.40
C ALA A 98 -29.34 -6.27 -10.27
N ASP A 99 -29.71 -4.99 -10.13
CA ASP A 99 -31.09 -4.50 -10.12
C ASP A 99 -31.73 -4.33 -11.51
N GLY A 100 -30.97 -4.64 -12.58
CA GLY A 100 -31.39 -4.51 -13.96
C GLY A 100 -31.13 -3.13 -14.59
N THR A 101 -30.56 -2.18 -13.85
CA THR A 101 -30.17 -0.86 -14.40
C THR A 101 -29.09 -1.04 -15.48
N GLU A 102 -29.28 -0.37 -16.62
CA GLU A 102 -28.30 -0.37 -17.71
C GLU A 102 -27.55 0.95 -17.79
N ILE A 103 -26.23 0.85 -17.92
CA ILE A 103 -25.30 1.97 -18.04
C ILE A 103 -24.45 1.77 -19.29
N THR A 104 -24.25 2.83 -20.05
CA THR A 104 -23.33 2.84 -21.19
C THR A 104 -22.17 3.79 -20.90
N ALA A 105 -20.94 3.34 -21.09
CA ALA A 105 -19.75 4.14 -20.85
C ALA A 105 -18.70 3.94 -21.95
N ALA A 106 -17.79 4.89 -22.09
CA ALA A 106 -16.65 4.75 -23.00
C ALA A 106 -15.62 3.74 -22.50
N LEU A 107 -15.51 3.61 -21.17
CA LEU A 107 -14.55 2.75 -20.47
C LEU A 107 -15.15 2.30 -19.13
N LEU A 108 -14.95 1.03 -18.77
CA LEU A 108 -15.16 0.49 -17.42
C LEU A 108 -13.82 0.30 -16.73
N VAL A 109 -13.74 0.72 -15.47
CA VAL A 109 -12.53 0.55 -14.65
C VAL A 109 -12.85 -0.31 -13.44
N GLY A 110 -12.16 -1.47 -13.35
CA GLY A 110 -12.25 -2.40 -12.22
C GLY A 110 -11.28 -1.99 -11.11
N ALA A 111 -11.82 -1.46 -10.01
CA ALA A 111 -11.08 -1.02 -8.83
C ALA A 111 -11.63 -1.65 -7.54
N GLU A 112 -12.28 -2.82 -7.65
CA GLU A 112 -13.01 -3.50 -6.56
C GLU A 112 -12.09 -4.23 -5.58
N GLY A 113 -10.77 -4.06 -5.71
CA GLY A 113 -9.81 -4.71 -4.84
C GLY A 113 -9.53 -6.16 -5.23
N ARG A 114 -8.95 -6.91 -4.32
CA ARG A 114 -8.37 -8.25 -4.55
C ARG A 114 -9.34 -9.28 -5.13
N ARG A 115 -10.59 -9.25 -4.69
CA ARG A 115 -11.67 -10.13 -5.17
C ARG A 115 -12.53 -9.43 -6.24
N SER A 116 -11.90 -9.04 -7.34
CA SER A 116 -12.54 -8.31 -8.41
C SER A 116 -13.43 -9.21 -9.26
N ALA A 117 -14.74 -9.02 -9.16
CA ALA A 117 -15.72 -9.72 -9.98
C ALA A 117 -15.65 -9.27 -11.43
N SER A 118 -15.40 -7.98 -11.68
CA SER A 118 -15.26 -7.45 -13.04
C SER A 118 -14.00 -7.99 -13.74
N ARG A 119 -12.88 -8.19 -13.02
CA ARG A 119 -11.69 -8.87 -13.56
C ARG A 119 -12.03 -10.30 -14.03
N ASP A 120 -12.76 -11.04 -13.19
CA ASP A 120 -13.14 -12.42 -13.51
C ASP A 120 -14.12 -12.46 -14.70
N ALA A 121 -15.07 -11.52 -14.78
CA ALA A 121 -15.97 -11.36 -15.92
C ALA A 121 -15.23 -10.95 -17.21
N ALA A 122 -14.14 -10.20 -17.11
CA ALA A 122 -13.24 -9.89 -18.22
C ALA A 122 -12.31 -11.07 -18.61
N HIS A 123 -12.42 -12.24 -17.94
CA HIS A 123 -11.59 -13.42 -18.15
C HIS A 123 -10.08 -13.17 -17.95
N ILE A 124 -9.71 -12.16 -17.18
CA ILE A 124 -8.33 -11.87 -16.86
C ILE A 124 -7.86 -12.74 -15.70
N LYS A 125 -6.96 -13.67 -16.00
CA LYS A 125 -6.39 -14.59 -15.01
C LYS A 125 -5.32 -13.88 -14.17
N THR A 126 -5.15 -14.38 -12.94
CA THR A 126 -4.07 -13.94 -12.03
C THR A 126 -3.03 -15.05 -11.84
N VAL A 127 -1.83 -14.64 -11.45
CA VAL A 127 -0.75 -15.51 -10.95
C VAL A 127 -0.42 -15.02 -9.55
N GLY A 128 -0.25 -15.94 -8.61
CA GLY A 128 0.07 -15.57 -7.24
C GLY A 128 0.15 -16.78 -6.32
N TRP A 129 0.44 -16.51 -5.06
CA TRP A 129 0.54 -17.52 -3.99
C TRP A 129 0.18 -16.91 -2.64
N LYS A 130 -0.15 -17.79 -1.69
CA LYS A 130 -0.36 -17.45 -0.30
C LYS A 130 0.95 -17.61 0.46
N TYR A 131 1.24 -16.68 1.36
CA TYR A 131 2.45 -16.71 2.17
C TYR A 131 2.34 -17.66 3.38
N GLY A 132 1.13 -18.09 3.74
CA GLY A 132 0.90 -18.80 5.01
C GLY A 132 0.95 -17.87 6.22
N GLN A 133 1.01 -16.57 5.99
CA GLN A 133 1.09 -15.51 6.99
C GLN A 133 -0.23 -14.73 7.05
N THR A 134 -0.47 -14.12 8.21
CA THR A 134 -1.61 -13.20 8.47
C THR A 134 -1.06 -11.89 9.01
N ALA A 135 -1.52 -10.77 8.45
CA ALA A 135 -1.28 -9.46 9.06
C ALA A 135 -2.33 -9.20 10.13
N ILE A 136 -1.88 -8.78 11.32
CA ILE A 136 -2.70 -8.26 12.41
C ILE A 136 -2.46 -6.75 12.47
N VAL A 137 -3.53 -5.97 12.51
CA VAL A 137 -3.45 -4.51 12.61
C VAL A 137 -4.28 -4.04 13.77
N THR A 138 -3.71 -3.17 14.60
CA THR A 138 -4.41 -2.49 15.70
C THR A 138 -3.75 -1.14 15.99
N THR A 139 -4.41 -0.33 16.80
CA THR A 139 -3.86 0.94 17.30
C THR A 139 -3.59 0.84 18.78
N ILE A 140 -2.44 1.35 19.19
CA ILE A 140 -2.06 1.49 20.60
C ILE A 140 -1.96 2.97 20.99
N ALA A 141 -2.32 3.29 22.22
CA ALA A 141 -1.90 4.48 22.94
C ALA A 141 -0.66 4.14 23.77
N HIS A 142 0.21 5.12 24.02
CA HIS A 142 1.45 4.89 24.73
C HIS A 142 1.92 6.10 25.56
N GLU A 143 2.72 5.82 26.57
CA GLU A 143 3.20 6.80 27.54
C GLU A 143 4.21 7.78 26.95
N ARG A 144 5.22 7.26 26.23
CA ARG A 144 6.33 8.06 25.69
C ARG A 144 6.05 8.48 24.25
N PRO A 145 6.40 9.71 23.85
CA PRO A 145 6.20 10.18 22.49
C PRO A 145 7.03 9.35 21.48
N HIS A 146 6.43 9.04 20.34
CA HIS A 146 7.10 8.35 19.22
C HIS A 146 8.03 9.28 18.42
N ASN A 147 7.94 10.62 18.58
CA ASN A 147 8.75 11.63 17.88
C ASN A 147 8.73 11.53 16.33
N GLY A 148 7.68 11.01 15.76
CA GLY A 148 7.57 10.77 14.31
C GLY A 148 8.40 9.58 13.80
N HIS A 149 8.92 8.73 14.68
CA HIS A 149 9.73 7.57 14.28
C HIS A 149 8.83 6.39 13.89
N ALA A 150 9.06 5.86 12.70
CA ALA A 150 8.53 4.57 12.26
C ALA A 150 9.56 3.48 12.53
N ILE A 151 9.13 2.40 13.17
CA ILE A 151 10.01 1.28 13.52
C ILE A 151 9.54 0.05 12.75
N GLN A 152 10.46 -0.58 12.01
CA GLN A 152 10.25 -1.84 11.35
C GLN A 152 11.13 -2.90 12.02
N HIS A 153 10.51 -3.79 12.78
CA HIS A 153 11.20 -4.89 13.43
C HIS A 153 10.96 -6.18 12.66
N PHE A 154 12.04 -6.79 12.16
CA PHE A 154 11.97 -8.09 11.51
C PHE A 154 12.04 -9.20 12.56
N LEU A 155 10.99 -10.02 12.58
CA LEU A 155 10.85 -11.23 13.39
C LEU A 155 10.84 -12.46 12.47
N PRO A 156 11.13 -13.67 12.99
CA PRO A 156 11.13 -14.88 12.18
C PRO A 156 9.84 -15.15 11.39
N ALA A 157 8.68 -14.90 12.00
CA ALA A 157 7.38 -15.06 11.36
C ALA A 157 7.06 -13.96 10.32
N GLY A 158 7.73 -12.81 10.41
CA GLY A 158 7.53 -11.69 9.51
C GLY A 158 7.73 -10.32 10.18
N PRO A 159 7.54 -9.23 9.45
CA PRO A 159 7.75 -7.88 9.96
C PRO A 159 6.68 -7.47 10.99
N PHE A 160 7.15 -6.74 12.01
CA PHE A 160 6.35 -6.03 12.99
C PHE A 160 6.66 -4.53 12.89
N ALA A 161 5.69 -3.73 12.48
CA ALA A 161 5.87 -2.29 12.34
C ALA A 161 5.13 -1.52 13.42
N ILE A 162 5.78 -0.46 13.93
CA ILE A 162 5.18 0.56 14.80
C ILE A 162 5.18 1.86 13.98
N LEU A 163 4.01 2.31 13.57
CA LEU A 163 3.84 3.45 12.70
C LEU A 163 3.23 4.61 13.48
N PRO A 164 3.86 5.80 13.52
CA PRO A 164 3.39 6.92 14.32
C PRO A 164 2.03 7.44 13.82
N LEU A 165 1.15 7.79 14.75
CA LEU A 165 -0.12 8.46 14.51
C LEU A 165 -0.19 9.75 15.34
N PRO A 166 -1.08 10.70 15.02
CA PRO A 166 -1.22 11.93 15.81
C PRO A 166 -1.42 11.66 17.30
N GLY A 167 -0.71 12.44 18.12
CA GLY A 167 -0.65 12.25 19.58
C GLY A 167 0.26 11.08 19.98
N ASN A 168 0.09 10.60 21.21
CA ASN A 168 0.81 9.43 21.70
C ASN A 168 0.10 8.14 21.27
N ARG A 169 -0.06 7.94 19.97
CA ARG A 169 -0.68 6.74 19.38
C ARG A 169 0.20 6.19 18.26
N SER A 170 0.13 4.90 18.06
CA SER A 170 0.79 4.22 16.94
C SER A 170 -0.09 3.12 16.36
N CYS A 171 -0.05 2.97 15.04
CA CYS A 171 -0.60 1.82 14.36
C CYS A 171 0.43 0.68 14.40
N LEU A 172 0.02 -0.50 14.81
CA LEU A 172 0.80 -1.71 14.72
C LEU A 172 0.38 -2.47 13.45
N THR A 173 1.35 -2.81 12.62
CA THR A 173 1.17 -3.76 11.52
C THR A 173 2.06 -4.95 11.80
N TRP A 174 1.46 -6.08 12.08
CA TRP A 174 2.11 -7.25 12.62
C TRP A 174 1.87 -8.46 11.73
N THR A 175 2.92 -8.98 11.11
CA THR A 175 2.86 -10.21 10.32
C THR A 175 3.24 -11.39 11.19
N GLU A 176 2.41 -12.43 11.15
CA GLU A 176 2.60 -13.65 11.93
C GLU A 176 2.20 -14.89 11.10
N ASP A 177 2.70 -16.06 11.46
CA ASP A 177 2.22 -17.31 10.88
C ASP A 177 0.71 -17.44 11.11
N ALA A 178 -0.01 -17.98 10.12
CA ALA A 178 -1.48 -17.99 10.14
C ALA A 178 -2.07 -18.69 11.38
N ASP A 179 -1.44 -19.76 11.89
CA ASP A 179 -1.89 -20.49 13.06
C ASP A 179 -1.64 -19.70 14.34
N GLU A 180 -0.47 -19.09 14.45
CA GLU A 180 -0.08 -18.25 15.57
C GLU A 180 -0.93 -16.96 15.61
N ALA A 181 -1.18 -16.35 14.45
CA ALA A 181 -2.08 -15.21 14.35
C ALA A 181 -3.49 -15.54 14.87
N ARG A 182 -4.02 -16.72 14.54
CA ARG A 182 -5.31 -17.18 15.08
C ARG A 182 -5.28 -17.35 16.60
N ARG A 183 -4.19 -17.91 17.14
CA ARG A 183 -4.00 -18.05 18.60
C ARG A 183 -3.99 -16.68 19.28
N ILE A 184 -3.22 -15.73 18.75
CA ILE A 184 -3.09 -14.37 19.31
C ILE A 184 -4.41 -13.61 19.26
N LEU A 185 -5.12 -13.67 18.13
CA LEU A 185 -6.41 -13.00 17.97
C LEU A 185 -7.51 -13.56 18.88
N ALA A 186 -7.39 -14.80 19.31
CA ALA A 186 -8.32 -15.47 20.23
C ALA A 186 -8.05 -15.17 21.71
N LEU A 187 -6.94 -14.51 22.05
CA LEU A 187 -6.62 -14.11 23.43
C LEU A 187 -7.59 -13.05 23.93
N ASP A 188 -7.81 -13.03 25.23
CA ASP A 188 -8.46 -11.92 25.90
C ASP A 188 -7.62 -10.63 25.81
N ASP A 189 -8.14 -9.53 26.30
CA ASP A 189 -7.47 -8.23 26.18
C ASP A 189 -6.12 -8.20 26.89
N ALA A 190 -6.03 -8.82 28.07
CA ALA A 190 -4.79 -8.90 28.83
C ALA A 190 -3.73 -9.76 28.14
N GLY A 191 -4.14 -10.92 27.60
CA GLY A 191 -3.26 -11.80 26.85
C GLY A 191 -2.77 -11.17 25.54
N PHE A 192 -3.66 -10.49 24.83
CA PHE A 192 -3.28 -9.76 23.60
C PHE A 192 -2.32 -8.61 23.88
N LEU A 193 -2.58 -7.82 24.93
CA LEU A 193 -1.69 -6.75 25.37
C LEU A 193 -0.31 -7.28 25.74
N ALA A 194 -0.22 -8.42 26.43
CA ALA A 194 1.04 -9.05 26.75
C ALA A 194 1.85 -9.46 25.50
N GLU A 195 1.17 -9.91 24.44
CA GLU A 195 1.82 -10.19 23.15
C GLU A 195 2.30 -8.91 22.44
N VAL A 196 1.55 -7.81 22.55
CA VAL A 196 1.95 -6.48 22.06
C VAL A 196 3.18 -5.99 22.81
N ASP A 197 3.17 -6.03 24.16
CA ASP A 197 4.28 -5.59 25.01
C ASP A 197 5.60 -6.28 24.67
N LYS A 198 5.58 -7.60 24.47
CA LYS A 198 6.77 -8.36 24.05
C LYS A 198 7.39 -7.79 22.76
N ARG A 199 6.58 -7.33 21.83
CA ARG A 199 7.02 -6.84 20.51
C ARG A 199 7.43 -5.38 20.55
N VAL A 200 6.71 -4.54 21.29
CA VAL A 200 7.07 -3.13 21.53
C VAL A 200 8.32 -3.00 22.40
N ALA A 201 8.56 -3.99 23.30
CA ALA A 201 9.76 -4.11 24.13
C ALA A 201 10.08 -2.84 24.94
N GLY A 202 9.05 -2.22 25.53
CA GLY A 202 9.18 -1.06 26.41
C GLY A 202 9.65 0.24 25.76
N ARG A 203 9.82 0.29 24.44
CA ARG A 203 10.30 1.50 23.72
C ARG A 203 9.39 2.71 23.92
N LEU A 204 8.08 2.47 23.98
CA LEU A 204 7.05 3.51 24.11
C LEU A 204 6.53 3.69 25.55
N GLY A 205 7.19 3.08 26.54
CA GLY A 205 6.69 3.04 27.91
C GLY A 205 5.49 2.12 28.06
N ALA A 206 4.56 2.43 28.96
CA ALA A 206 3.31 1.70 29.10
C ALA A 206 2.48 1.85 27.82
N VAL A 207 1.86 0.77 27.37
CA VAL A 207 1.00 0.76 26.17
C VAL A 207 -0.39 0.23 26.48
N GLU A 208 -1.38 0.70 25.74
CA GLU A 208 -2.77 0.29 25.82
C GLU A 208 -3.28 0.04 24.39
N VAL A 209 -4.03 -1.04 24.17
CA VAL A 209 -4.67 -1.31 22.88
C VAL A 209 -5.98 -0.52 22.82
N VAL A 210 -6.05 0.45 21.91
CA VAL A 210 -7.22 1.36 21.76
C VAL A 210 -7.97 1.17 20.45
N GLY A 211 -7.42 0.41 19.51
CA GLY A 211 -8.05 0.09 18.24
C GLY A 211 -8.61 -1.32 18.17
N PRO A 212 -9.46 -1.60 17.18
CA PRO A 212 -9.94 -2.96 16.92
C PRO A 212 -8.77 -3.86 16.47
N ARG A 213 -8.89 -5.15 16.76
CA ARG A 213 -7.99 -6.19 16.24
C ARG A 213 -8.49 -6.61 14.86
N GLN A 214 -7.84 -6.12 13.82
CA GLN A 214 -8.15 -6.48 12.44
C GLN A 214 -7.12 -7.47 11.90
N SER A 215 -7.50 -8.34 10.96
CA SER A 215 -6.57 -9.28 10.37
C SER A 215 -6.91 -9.60 8.93
N TRP A 216 -5.85 -9.87 8.14
CA TRP A 216 -5.95 -10.26 6.73
C TRP A 216 -4.92 -11.34 6.40
N PRO A 217 -5.32 -12.41 5.70
CA PRO A 217 -4.38 -13.37 5.15
C PRO A 217 -3.50 -12.68 4.09
N LEU A 218 -2.20 -12.95 4.16
CA LEU A 218 -1.24 -12.39 3.21
C LEU A 218 -1.09 -13.27 1.99
N GLU A 219 -1.29 -12.67 0.83
CA GLU A 219 -1.13 -13.31 -0.46
C GLU A 219 -0.63 -12.30 -1.49
N MET A 220 0.11 -12.78 -2.45
CA MET A 220 0.52 -12.04 -3.63
C MET A 220 -0.30 -12.49 -4.82
N HIS A 221 -0.76 -11.56 -5.63
CA HIS A 221 -1.34 -11.87 -6.92
C HIS A 221 -1.04 -10.77 -7.94
N LEU A 222 -0.88 -11.16 -9.17
CA LEU A 222 -0.68 -10.26 -10.32
C LEU A 222 -1.61 -10.69 -11.45
N ALA A 223 -2.37 -9.75 -11.98
CA ALA A 223 -3.16 -9.98 -13.17
C ALA A 223 -2.25 -10.19 -14.39
N ARG A 224 -2.59 -11.15 -15.25
CA ARG A 224 -1.83 -11.44 -16.46
C ARG A 224 -1.98 -10.38 -17.55
N ALA A 225 -3.07 -9.62 -17.51
CA ALA A 225 -3.31 -8.43 -18.31
C ALA A 225 -3.96 -7.38 -17.41
N TYR A 226 -3.68 -6.10 -17.66
CA TYR A 226 -4.29 -4.99 -16.94
C TYR A 226 -5.44 -4.37 -17.71
N VAL A 227 -5.61 -4.77 -18.97
CA VAL A 227 -6.62 -4.23 -19.85
C VAL A 227 -7.30 -5.32 -20.68
N ALA A 228 -8.54 -5.05 -21.06
CA ALA A 228 -9.31 -5.73 -22.10
C ALA A 228 -10.04 -4.65 -22.94
N PRO A 229 -10.73 -5.01 -24.03
CA PRO A 229 -11.50 -4.01 -24.79
C PRO A 229 -12.45 -3.24 -23.86
N ARG A 230 -12.27 -1.91 -23.80
CA ARG A 230 -13.06 -0.98 -22.96
C ARG A 230 -13.05 -1.29 -21.47
N TYR A 231 -12.00 -1.95 -21.01
CA TYR A 231 -11.85 -2.33 -19.61
C TYR A 231 -10.40 -2.17 -19.13
N ALA A 232 -10.23 -1.58 -17.93
CA ALA A 232 -8.92 -1.46 -17.27
C ALA A 232 -9.01 -1.84 -15.80
N LEU A 233 -7.96 -2.47 -15.26
CA LEU A 233 -7.81 -2.81 -13.84
C LEU A 233 -6.95 -1.77 -13.13
N LEU A 234 -7.26 -1.49 -11.86
CA LEU A 234 -6.49 -0.63 -10.96
C LEU A 234 -6.23 -1.30 -9.61
N GLY A 235 -5.09 -0.97 -9.02
CA GLY A 235 -4.74 -1.33 -7.63
C GLY A 235 -4.84 -2.82 -7.35
N ASP A 236 -5.41 -3.19 -6.21
CA ASP A 236 -5.50 -4.60 -5.79
C ASP A 236 -6.37 -5.47 -6.74
N ALA A 237 -7.14 -4.90 -7.64
CA ALA A 237 -7.78 -5.68 -8.71
C ALA A 237 -6.75 -6.16 -9.75
N ALA A 238 -5.69 -5.39 -9.98
CA ALA A 238 -4.59 -5.73 -10.89
C ALA A 238 -3.43 -6.42 -10.18
N HIS A 239 -3.06 -5.99 -8.97
CA HIS A 239 -1.90 -6.48 -8.22
C HIS A 239 -2.08 -6.38 -6.72
N GLY A 240 -1.97 -7.47 -6.01
CA GLY A 240 -1.87 -7.51 -4.55
C GLY A 240 -0.44 -7.84 -4.14
N VAL A 241 0.19 -6.98 -3.37
CA VAL A 241 1.58 -7.14 -2.93
C VAL A 241 1.66 -7.39 -1.43
N HIS A 242 2.80 -7.92 -0.96
CA HIS A 242 3.07 -8.06 0.47
C HIS A 242 3.19 -6.67 1.13
N PRO A 243 2.56 -6.43 2.29
CA PRO A 243 2.51 -5.10 2.93
C PRO A 243 3.83 -4.68 3.62
N ILE A 244 4.93 -5.38 3.39
CA ILE A 244 6.22 -5.20 4.08
C ILE A 244 6.74 -3.75 4.09
N ALA A 245 6.40 -2.96 3.08
CA ALA A 245 6.81 -1.57 2.97
C ALA A 245 5.60 -0.59 2.97
N GLY A 246 4.38 -1.06 3.23
CA GLY A 246 3.18 -0.24 3.19
C GLY A 246 2.85 0.37 1.82
N GLN A 247 3.36 -0.20 0.71
CA GLN A 247 3.33 0.41 -0.63
C GLN A 247 2.10 0.06 -1.47
N GLY A 248 1.21 -0.85 -1.00
CA GLY A 248 0.07 -1.30 -1.81
C GLY A 248 -0.81 -0.14 -2.31
N LEU A 249 -1.21 0.77 -1.42
CA LEU A 249 -2.01 1.93 -1.77
C LEU A 249 -1.25 2.91 -2.68
N ASN A 250 0.05 3.12 -2.46
CA ASN A 250 0.86 3.99 -3.31
C ASN A 250 0.98 3.45 -4.73
N LEU A 251 1.10 2.13 -4.91
CA LEU A 251 1.05 1.50 -6.23
C LEU A 251 -0.31 1.72 -6.91
N ALA A 252 -1.41 1.59 -6.15
CA ALA A 252 -2.75 1.86 -6.67
C ALA A 252 -2.92 3.32 -7.10
N PHE A 253 -2.43 4.28 -6.32
CA PHE A 253 -2.44 5.69 -6.70
C PHE A 253 -1.63 5.98 -7.97
N ARG A 254 -0.50 5.29 -8.16
CA ARG A 254 0.26 5.39 -9.40
C ARG A 254 -0.52 4.85 -10.60
N ASP A 255 -1.29 3.77 -10.42
CA ASP A 255 -2.15 3.25 -11.48
C ASP A 255 -3.24 4.26 -11.85
N VAL A 256 -3.90 4.85 -10.85
CA VAL A 256 -4.90 5.90 -11.08
C VAL A 256 -4.29 7.07 -11.87
N ALA A 257 -3.14 7.57 -11.44
CA ALA A 257 -2.47 8.68 -12.09
C ALA A 257 -2.06 8.35 -13.54
N ALA A 258 -1.49 7.17 -13.76
CA ALA A 258 -1.04 6.73 -15.09
C ALA A 258 -2.22 6.50 -16.05
N LEU A 259 -3.29 5.83 -15.58
CA LEU A 259 -4.48 5.62 -16.39
C LEU A 259 -5.14 6.94 -16.75
N SER A 260 -5.30 7.86 -15.79
CA SER A 260 -5.86 9.17 -16.00
C SER A 260 -5.06 9.98 -17.02
N GLU A 261 -3.73 9.96 -16.93
CA GLU A 261 -2.84 10.64 -17.87
C GLU A 261 -3.00 10.08 -19.30
N VAL A 262 -3.01 8.77 -19.46
CA VAL A 262 -3.18 8.09 -20.74
C VAL A 262 -4.55 8.42 -21.37
N ILE A 263 -5.61 8.44 -20.57
CA ILE A 263 -6.98 8.76 -21.02
C ILE A 263 -7.06 10.22 -21.46
N VAL A 264 -6.59 11.17 -20.62
CA VAL A 264 -6.66 12.61 -20.93
C VAL A 264 -5.86 12.93 -22.19
N ASP A 265 -4.65 12.37 -22.33
CA ASP A 265 -3.83 12.57 -23.53
C ASP A 265 -4.52 12.02 -24.79
N ALA A 266 -5.15 10.84 -24.71
CA ALA A 266 -5.90 10.28 -25.83
C ALA A 266 -7.09 11.18 -26.21
N MET A 267 -7.88 11.62 -25.23
CA MET A 267 -9.02 12.49 -25.46
C MET A 267 -8.64 13.83 -26.08
N ARG A 268 -7.54 14.44 -25.65
CA ARG A 268 -7.01 15.68 -26.24
C ARG A 268 -6.60 15.54 -27.72
N LEU A 269 -6.21 14.34 -28.12
CA LEU A 269 -5.88 14.02 -29.50
C LEU A 269 -7.09 13.51 -30.31
N GLY A 270 -8.29 13.49 -29.71
CA GLY A 270 -9.50 12.95 -30.35
C GLY A 270 -9.47 11.42 -30.52
N LEU A 271 -8.61 10.72 -29.76
CA LEU A 271 -8.52 9.27 -29.76
C LEU A 271 -9.53 8.65 -28.79
N ASP A 272 -9.93 7.41 -29.07
CA ASP A 272 -10.86 6.66 -28.21
C ASP A 272 -10.17 6.21 -26.91
N PRO A 273 -10.62 6.69 -25.72
CA PRO A 273 -10.02 6.36 -24.43
C PRO A 273 -10.18 4.88 -24.05
N GLY A 274 -11.22 4.19 -24.57
CA GLY A 274 -11.50 2.79 -24.31
C GLY A 274 -10.84 1.81 -25.28
N SER A 275 -10.13 2.31 -26.31
CA SER A 275 -9.46 1.44 -27.29
C SER A 275 -8.28 0.70 -26.67
N LEU A 276 -8.03 -0.53 -27.12
CA LEU A 276 -6.83 -1.29 -26.70
C LEU A 276 -5.52 -0.58 -27.03
N GLN A 277 -5.50 0.27 -28.07
CA GLN A 277 -4.32 1.07 -28.41
C GLN A 277 -4.01 2.08 -27.29
N THR A 278 -5.02 2.78 -26.80
CA THR A 278 -4.90 3.73 -25.69
C THR A 278 -4.57 3.00 -24.40
N LEU A 279 -5.38 2.02 -24.01
CA LEU A 279 -5.22 1.28 -22.75
C LEU A 279 -3.93 0.48 -22.69
N GLY A 280 -3.41 -0.01 -23.82
CA GLY A 280 -2.13 -0.71 -23.89
C GLY A 280 -0.93 0.19 -23.53
N ARG A 281 -1.04 1.53 -23.60
CA ARG A 281 -0.01 2.45 -23.07
C ARG A 281 0.04 2.37 -21.55
N TYR A 282 -1.12 2.41 -20.90
CA TYR A 282 -1.25 2.22 -19.45
C TYR A 282 -0.70 0.88 -19.00
N GLU A 283 -1.11 -0.22 -19.64
CA GLU A 283 -0.64 -1.57 -19.28
C GLU A 283 0.87 -1.70 -19.37
N ARG A 284 1.50 -1.26 -20.46
CA ARG A 284 2.98 -1.32 -20.62
C ARG A 284 3.68 -0.50 -19.55
N TRP A 285 3.13 0.66 -19.19
CA TRP A 285 3.72 1.52 -18.17
C TRP A 285 3.65 0.88 -16.79
N ARG A 286 2.47 0.43 -16.38
CA ARG A 286 2.23 0.00 -15.00
C ARG A 286 2.59 -1.45 -14.71
N ARG A 287 2.38 -2.35 -15.66
CA ARG A 287 2.54 -3.78 -15.42
C ARG A 287 3.98 -4.16 -15.07
N PHE A 288 4.96 -3.57 -15.75
CA PHE A 288 6.37 -3.83 -15.45
C PHE A 288 6.76 -3.28 -14.07
N ASP A 289 6.36 -2.06 -13.75
CA ASP A 289 6.64 -1.41 -12.47
C ASP A 289 6.02 -2.18 -11.29
N SER A 290 4.75 -2.57 -11.42
CA SER A 290 4.05 -3.39 -10.40
C SER A 290 4.68 -4.78 -10.24
N PHE A 291 5.12 -5.41 -11.34
CA PHE A 291 5.83 -6.69 -11.28
C PHE A 291 7.16 -6.57 -10.54
N MET A 292 7.95 -5.55 -10.84
CA MET A 292 9.24 -5.31 -10.17
C MET A 292 9.05 -5.03 -8.68
N SER A 293 8.06 -4.20 -8.33
CA SER A 293 7.71 -3.93 -6.92
C SER A 293 7.27 -5.19 -6.19
N ALA A 294 6.39 -6.00 -6.81
CA ALA A 294 5.93 -7.26 -6.24
C ALA A 294 7.09 -8.25 -6.01
N ALA A 295 7.99 -8.39 -6.99
CA ALA A 295 9.18 -9.24 -6.89
C ALA A 295 10.14 -8.76 -5.80
N ALA A 296 10.33 -7.44 -5.67
CA ALA A 296 11.17 -6.86 -4.62
C ALA A 296 10.56 -7.12 -3.22
N PHE A 297 9.26 -6.89 -3.03
CA PHE A 297 8.60 -7.11 -1.73
C PHE A 297 8.52 -8.60 -1.37
N ASP A 298 8.31 -9.48 -2.34
CA ASP A 298 8.35 -10.93 -2.14
C ASP A 298 9.76 -11.39 -1.76
N GLY A 299 10.78 -10.88 -2.46
CA GLY A 299 12.18 -11.15 -2.15
C GLY A 299 12.57 -10.67 -0.75
N LEU A 300 12.16 -9.45 -0.36
CA LEU A 300 12.36 -8.92 0.99
C LEU A 300 11.66 -9.78 2.04
N ASN A 301 10.38 -10.12 1.82
CA ASN A 301 9.67 -10.98 2.76
C ASN A 301 10.38 -12.31 2.95
N LYS A 302 10.76 -13.00 1.88
CA LYS A 302 11.49 -14.27 1.94
C LYS A 302 12.88 -14.13 2.59
N LEU A 303 13.57 -13.00 2.37
CA LEU A 303 14.86 -12.73 2.97
C LEU A 303 14.77 -12.49 4.48
N PHE A 304 13.71 -11.81 4.95
CA PHE A 304 13.57 -11.39 6.33
C PHE A 304 12.67 -12.31 7.19
N SER A 305 11.79 -13.10 6.58
CA SER A 305 10.92 -14.04 7.29
C SER A 305 11.50 -15.45 7.28
N ASN A 306 12.68 -15.62 7.92
CA ASN A 306 13.32 -16.93 8.13
C ASN A 306 14.37 -16.86 9.23
N ASP A 307 14.68 -18.03 9.83
CA ASP A 307 15.64 -18.22 10.92
C ASP A 307 16.98 -18.83 10.48
N TRP A 308 17.25 -18.97 9.19
CA TRP A 308 18.47 -19.59 8.71
C TRP A 308 19.68 -18.71 9.06
N LEU A 309 20.55 -19.21 9.92
CA LEU A 309 21.69 -18.48 10.48
C LEU A 309 22.57 -17.82 9.41
N LEU A 310 22.82 -18.52 8.29
CA LEU A 310 23.63 -18.01 7.19
C LEU A 310 22.94 -16.84 6.45
N ILE A 311 21.64 -16.95 6.23
CA ILE A 311 20.85 -15.89 5.57
C ILE A 311 20.77 -14.68 6.48
N ARG A 312 20.59 -14.90 7.79
CA ARG A 312 20.57 -13.83 8.78
C ARG A 312 21.91 -13.10 8.85
N ALA A 313 23.03 -13.83 8.90
CA ALA A 313 24.36 -13.21 8.89
C ALA A 313 24.65 -12.43 7.59
N ALA A 314 24.24 -12.95 6.43
CA ALA A 314 24.38 -12.26 5.15
C ALA A 314 23.50 -11.00 5.08
N ARG A 315 22.30 -11.03 5.61
CA ARG A 315 21.36 -9.91 5.72
C ARG A 315 21.89 -8.81 6.62
N ASP A 316 22.36 -9.16 7.84
CA ASP A 316 22.93 -8.23 8.81
C ASP A 316 24.17 -7.54 8.24
N PHE A 317 25.04 -8.31 7.56
CA PHE A 317 26.18 -7.76 6.83
C PHE A 317 25.75 -6.83 5.70
N GLY A 318 24.76 -7.23 4.89
CA GLY A 318 24.23 -6.44 3.78
C GLY A 318 23.63 -5.10 4.24
N LEU A 319 22.81 -5.11 5.29
CA LEU A 319 22.25 -3.89 5.89
C LEU A 319 23.35 -2.99 6.49
N GLY A 320 24.34 -3.56 7.14
CA GLY A 320 25.51 -2.82 7.65
C GLY A 320 26.34 -2.17 6.54
N VAL A 321 26.42 -2.78 5.34
CA VAL A 321 27.04 -2.17 4.16
C VAL A 321 26.19 -1.03 3.64
N VAL A 322 24.86 -1.21 3.53
CA VAL A 322 23.91 -0.15 3.10
C VAL A 322 24.00 1.05 4.05
N ASP A 323 24.06 0.82 5.36
CA ASP A 323 24.13 1.91 6.33
C ASP A 323 25.40 2.77 6.18
N ARG A 324 26.49 2.18 5.71
CA ARG A 324 27.79 2.84 5.49
C ARG A 324 27.93 3.54 4.12
N LEU A 325 27.00 3.29 3.19
CA LEU A 325 27.04 3.84 1.84
C LEU A 325 25.90 4.85 1.61
N PRO A 326 26.14 6.16 1.84
CA PRO A 326 25.08 7.20 1.78
C PRO A 326 24.31 7.22 0.45
N GLU A 327 25.00 7.02 -0.67
CA GLU A 327 24.37 7.00 -2.00
C GLU A 327 23.41 5.81 -2.19
N LEU A 328 23.81 4.63 -1.71
CA LEU A 328 22.98 3.44 -1.77
C LEU A 328 21.75 3.58 -0.85
N LYS A 329 21.98 4.11 0.35
CA LYS A 329 20.94 4.42 1.32
C LYS A 329 19.92 5.39 0.73
N ARG A 330 20.37 6.50 0.12
CA ARG A 330 19.51 7.49 -0.54
C ARG A 330 18.68 6.88 -1.67
N ARG A 331 19.27 6.04 -2.53
CA ARG A 331 18.55 5.33 -3.58
C ARG A 331 17.44 4.44 -3.02
N LEU A 332 17.74 3.68 -1.97
CA LEU A 332 16.74 2.82 -1.32
C LEU A 332 15.62 3.63 -0.65
N VAL A 333 15.95 4.78 -0.05
CA VAL A 333 14.95 5.69 0.52
C VAL A 333 14.03 6.24 -0.57
N ASN A 334 14.58 6.73 -1.67
CA ASN A 334 13.80 7.25 -2.81
C ASN A 334 12.93 6.15 -3.45
N GLU A 335 13.44 4.92 -3.56
CA GLU A 335 12.68 3.77 -4.02
C GLU A 335 11.52 3.45 -3.06
N ALA A 336 11.80 3.42 -1.75
CA ALA A 336 10.79 3.21 -0.71
C ALA A 336 9.76 4.35 -0.64
N ALA A 337 10.17 5.58 -0.92
CA ALA A 337 9.28 6.74 -1.04
C ALA A 337 8.47 6.73 -2.34
N GLY A 338 8.78 5.81 -3.25
CA GLY A 338 8.09 5.74 -4.52
C GLY A 338 8.44 6.87 -5.49
N MET A 339 9.61 7.49 -5.35
CA MET A 339 10.06 8.62 -6.17
C MET A 339 10.94 8.21 -7.35
N THR A 340 11.06 6.92 -7.61
CA THR A 340 11.89 6.38 -8.69
C THR A 340 11.05 5.92 -9.89
N GLY A 341 11.69 5.87 -11.06
CA GLY A 341 11.06 5.44 -12.31
C GLY A 341 10.35 6.56 -13.06
N ASP A 342 9.56 6.18 -14.07
CA ASP A 342 8.75 7.09 -14.86
C ASP A 342 7.45 7.44 -14.13
N LEU A 343 7.47 8.57 -13.40
CA LEU A 343 6.34 9.01 -12.58
C LEU A 343 5.28 9.73 -13.42
N PRO A 344 3.99 9.39 -13.22
CA PRO A 344 2.89 10.14 -13.82
C PRO A 344 2.89 11.62 -13.40
N ARG A 345 2.37 12.51 -14.26
CA ARG A 345 2.30 13.97 -14.03
C ARG A 345 1.71 14.33 -12.66
N LEU A 346 0.62 13.68 -12.26
CA LEU A 346 0.02 13.93 -10.94
C LEU A 346 0.96 13.64 -9.74
N PHE A 347 1.94 12.75 -9.90
CA PHE A 347 2.97 12.50 -8.88
C PHE A 347 4.07 13.55 -8.88
N ARG A 348 4.22 14.29 -9.99
CA ARG A 348 5.12 15.44 -10.11
C ARG A 348 4.45 16.76 -9.78
N SER A 349 3.25 16.71 -9.15
CA SER A 349 2.40 17.87 -8.84
C SER A 349 1.94 18.67 -10.09
N GLU A 350 2.00 18.05 -11.26
CA GLU A 350 1.51 18.62 -12.51
C GLU A 350 0.04 18.24 -12.71
N ARG A 351 -0.75 19.17 -13.26
CA ARG A 351 -2.14 18.89 -13.66
C ARG A 351 -2.17 18.12 -14.98
N LEU A 352 -3.19 17.30 -15.15
CA LEU A 352 -3.46 16.59 -16.41
C LEU A 352 -4.05 17.53 -17.47
#